data_e313b7cd4af7d9b807362c16b5020dc6
#
_entry.id   e313b7cd4af7d9b807362c16b5020dc6
#
_cell.length_a   1.000
_cell.length_b   1.000
_cell.length_c   1.000
_cell.angle_alpha   90.00
_cell.angle_beta   90.00
_cell.angle_gamma   90.00
#
_symmetry.space_group_name_H-M   'P 1'
#
loop_
_entity.id
_entity.type
_entity.pdbx_description
1 polymer ?
#
loop_
_entity_poly.entity_id
_entity_poly.type
_entity_poly.pdbx_seq_one_letter_code
_entity_poly.pdbx_strand_id
1 'polypeptide(L)'
;MSSSSSRNAFVDGKYKPDLLTVDLASRCRCYKTTPSSSLTPPPPPKSLLVATPVEEGEYPVVMLLHGYLLYNSFYSQLMLHVSSYGFIVIAPQLYNIAGPDTMDEIKSTAEIIDWLSVGLNHFLPPQVTPNLSKFALTGHSRGGKTAFAVALKKFGYSSELKISALIGVDPVDGTGKGKQTPPPVLTYEPNSFNLEKMPVLVIGSGLGELARNPLFPPCAPTGVNHREFFQECQGPAWHFVAKDYGHLDMLDDDTKGLRGKSSYCLCKNGEERKPMRRFIGGIVVSFLMAYLEDDDCELMKIKDGCHEGVPVEIQEFEVKK
;
A
#
# COMPACT_ATOMS: atom_id res chain seq x y z
N MET A 1 -17.72 -32.68 -1.24
CA MET A 1 -17.86 -31.55 -2.19
C MET A 1 -18.28 -30.34 -1.38
N SER A 2 -17.33 -29.57 -0.85
CA SER A 2 -17.63 -28.31 -0.18
C SER A 2 -17.93 -27.31 -1.27
N SER A 3 -19.11 -26.69 -1.22
CA SER A 3 -19.44 -25.55 -2.06
C SER A 3 -18.42 -24.45 -1.81
N SER A 4 -17.49 -24.23 -2.73
CA SER A 4 -16.66 -23.03 -2.72
C SER A 4 -17.63 -21.87 -2.99
N SER A 5 -18.09 -21.23 -1.93
CA SER A 5 -18.69 -19.91 -2.03
C SER A 5 -17.67 -19.05 -2.78
N SER A 6 -18.02 -18.63 -3.97
CA SER A 6 -17.18 -17.74 -4.79
C SER A 6 -16.90 -16.50 -3.95
N ARG A 7 -15.65 -16.36 -3.47
CA ARG A 7 -15.21 -15.16 -2.80
C ARG A 7 -15.21 -14.04 -3.83
N ASN A 8 -15.67 -12.86 -3.45
CA ASN A 8 -15.59 -11.67 -4.28
C ASN A 8 -14.67 -10.66 -3.55
N ALA A 9 -13.43 -10.55 -3.99
CA ALA A 9 -12.45 -9.67 -3.37
C ALA A 9 -12.81 -8.17 -3.41
N PHE A 10 -13.80 -7.78 -4.19
CA PHE A 10 -14.25 -6.38 -4.33
C PHE A 10 -15.35 -5.96 -3.34
N VAL A 11 -15.77 -6.84 -2.45
CA VAL A 11 -16.65 -6.57 -1.30
C VAL A 11 -15.91 -6.85 0.00
N ASP A 12 -16.47 -6.47 1.14
CA ASP A 12 -15.82 -6.72 2.43
C ASP A 12 -15.69 -8.22 2.70
N GLY A 13 -14.54 -8.60 3.29
CA GLY A 13 -14.22 -9.98 3.65
C GLY A 13 -14.96 -10.47 4.89
N LYS A 14 -14.58 -11.66 5.36
CA LYS A 14 -15.28 -12.36 6.46
C LYS A 14 -14.90 -11.87 7.87
N TYR A 15 -13.73 -11.21 8.02
CA TYR A 15 -13.26 -10.74 9.30
C TYR A 15 -13.81 -9.36 9.61
N LYS A 16 -14.06 -9.08 10.89
CA LYS A 16 -14.44 -7.75 11.36
C LYS A 16 -13.17 -6.94 11.65
N PRO A 17 -12.87 -5.89 10.89
CA PRO A 17 -11.69 -5.08 11.15
C PRO A 17 -11.95 -4.03 12.21
N ASP A 18 -10.91 -3.67 12.98
CA ASP A 18 -10.87 -2.50 13.86
C ASP A 18 -9.73 -1.56 13.46
N LEU A 19 -9.86 -0.29 13.80
CA LEU A 19 -8.90 0.76 13.44
C LEU A 19 -8.29 1.35 14.73
N LEU A 20 -6.97 1.20 14.87
CA LEU A 20 -6.21 1.61 16.03
C LEU A 20 -5.22 2.72 15.65
N THR A 21 -5.01 3.68 16.55
CA THR A 21 -3.94 4.68 16.43
C THR A 21 -2.84 4.37 17.45
N VAL A 22 -1.59 4.32 16.99
CA VAL A 22 -0.41 4.13 17.82
C VAL A 22 0.45 5.40 17.73
N ASP A 23 0.40 6.23 18.75
CA ASP A 23 1.16 7.48 18.81
C ASP A 23 2.56 7.28 19.38
N LEU A 24 3.49 8.20 19.05
CA LEU A 24 4.87 8.22 19.58
C LEU A 24 4.91 8.23 21.12
N ALA A 25 3.92 8.84 21.77
CA ALA A 25 3.77 8.90 23.23
C ALA A 25 2.89 7.79 23.80
N SER A 26 2.36 6.89 22.97
CA SER A 26 1.48 5.81 23.43
C SER A 26 2.28 4.89 24.35
N ARG A 27 2.06 5.04 25.64
CA ARG A 27 2.43 3.99 26.58
C ARG A 27 1.63 2.76 26.20
N CYS A 28 2.31 1.63 26.06
CA CYS A 28 1.68 0.34 25.85
C CYS A 28 0.36 0.27 26.63
N ARG A 29 -0.77 0.10 25.97
CA ARG A 29 -1.96 -0.45 26.61
C ARG A 29 -1.62 -1.91 26.84
N CYS A 30 -0.96 -2.19 27.98
CA CYS A 30 -0.59 -3.55 28.36
C CYS A 30 -1.85 -4.37 28.56
N TYR A 31 -2.38 -4.96 27.51
CA TYR A 31 -3.39 -6.01 27.59
C TYR A 31 -2.81 -7.33 28.12
N LYS A 32 -1.47 -7.48 28.11
CA LYS A 32 -0.78 -8.68 28.63
C LYS A 32 0.07 -8.28 29.86
N THR A 33 -0.55 -8.21 31.02
CA THR A 33 0.20 -8.18 32.28
C THR A 33 0.64 -9.59 32.63
N THR A 34 1.83 -9.98 32.16
CA THR A 34 2.63 -10.99 32.84
C THR A 34 3.65 -10.25 33.73
N PRO A 35 3.74 -10.56 35.03
CA PRO A 35 4.52 -9.75 35.99
C PRO A 35 6.04 -10.00 35.94
N SER A 36 6.66 -10.26 34.80
CA SER A 36 8.07 -10.65 34.82
C SER A 36 9.04 -10.02 33.83
N SER A 37 8.70 -8.88 33.17
CA SER A 37 9.73 -8.10 32.51
C SER A 37 9.44 -6.60 32.56
N SER A 38 10.34 -5.86 33.20
CA SER A 38 10.29 -4.43 33.44
C SER A 38 10.64 -3.56 32.20
N LEU A 39 10.61 -4.11 31.00
CA LEU A 39 10.94 -3.41 29.77
C LEU A 39 9.65 -3.07 29.02
N THR A 40 9.28 -1.77 29.05
CA THR A 40 8.27 -1.24 28.13
C THR A 40 8.79 -1.38 26.70
N PRO A 41 7.98 -1.89 25.75
CA PRO A 41 8.43 -1.98 24.36
C PRO A 41 8.77 -0.59 23.82
N PRO A 42 9.74 -0.47 22.91
CA PRO A 42 10.07 0.81 22.32
C PRO A 42 8.88 1.36 21.54
N PRO A 43 8.61 2.68 21.63
CA PRO A 43 7.59 3.30 20.82
C PRO A 43 7.93 3.18 19.32
N PRO A 44 6.93 3.24 18.42
CA PRO A 44 7.20 3.23 17.00
C PRO A 44 7.99 4.49 16.58
N PRO A 45 8.85 4.42 15.54
CA PRO A 45 9.59 5.58 15.04
C PRO A 45 8.69 6.72 14.51
N LYS A 46 7.49 6.39 14.08
CA LYS A 46 6.44 7.32 13.62
C LYS A 46 5.09 6.90 14.21
N SER A 47 4.13 7.83 14.29
CA SER A 47 2.75 7.45 14.61
C SER A 47 2.18 6.55 13.51
N LEU A 48 1.43 5.54 13.91
CA LEU A 48 0.86 4.53 13.02
C LEU A 48 -0.66 4.54 13.11
N LEU A 49 -1.31 4.36 11.97
CA LEU A 49 -2.68 3.89 11.88
C LEU A 49 -2.64 2.40 11.58
N VAL A 50 -3.40 1.60 12.31
CA VAL A 50 -3.38 0.14 12.16
C VAL A 50 -4.81 -0.37 12.00
N ALA A 51 -5.09 -1.05 10.89
CA ALA A 51 -6.32 -1.83 10.73
C ALA A 51 -6.01 -3.30 10.97
N THR A 52 -6.78 -3.95 11.82
CA THR A 52 -6.53 -5.34 12.23
C THR A 52 -7.84 -6.11 12.39
N PRO A 53 -7.90 -7.40 12.03
CA PRO A 53 -8.99 -8.27 12.44
C PRO A 53 -9.14 -8.27 13.98
N VAL A 54 -10.36 -8.44 14.48
CA VAL A 54 -10.61 -8.59 15.92
C VAL A 54 -10.70 -10.04 16.37
N GLU A 55 -10.84 -10.97 15.43
CA GLU A 55 -10.89 -12.41 15.70
C GLU A 55 -9.52 -12.94 16.10
N GLU A 56 -9.51 -14.01 16.89
CA GLU A 56 -8.28 -14.71 17.26
C GLU A 56 -7.60 -15.29 16.02
N GLY A 57 -6.28 -15.07 15.89
CA GLY A 57 -5.51 -15.60 14.78
C GLY A 57 -4.13 -15.01 14.61
N GLU A 58 -3.39 -15.61 13.68
CA GLU A 58 -2.10 -15.12 13.19
C GLU A 58 -2.32 -14.58 11.76
N TYR A 59 -1.94 -13.32 11.53
CA TYR A 59 -2.27 -12.62 10.29
C TYR A 59 -1.03 -12.03 9.62
N PRO A 60 -0.88 -12.16 8.28
CA PRO A 60 0.12 -11.45 7.50
C PRO A 60 0.06 -9.93 7.72
N VAL A 61 1.19 -9.27 7.54
CA VAL A 61 1.33 -7.83 7.77
C VAL A 61 1.56 -7.10 6.46
N VAL A 62 0.83 -6.01 6.26
CA VAL A 62 0.94 -5.11 5.10
C VAL A 62 1.26 -3.70 5.60
N MET A 63 2.34 -3.10 5.13
CA MET A 63 2.63 -1.70 5.40
C MET A 63 2.24 -0.83 4.21
N LEU A 64 1.44 0.21 4.44
CA LEU A 64 0.95 1.15 3.43
C LEU A 64 1.58 2.54 3.63
N LEU A 65 2.39 2.99 2.67
CA LEU A 65 3.02 4.30 2.67
C LEU A 65 2.16 5.31 1.92
N HIS A 66 1.84 6.44 2.57
CA HIS A 66 0.98 7.48 2.01
C HIS A 66 1.67 8.33 0.94
N GLY A 67 0.87 8.96 0.06
CA GLY A 67 1.36 9.86 -0.98
C GLY A 67 1.75 11.26 -0.47
N TYR A 68 2.25 12.10 -1.41
CA TYR A 68 2.69 13.45 -1.14
C TYR A 68 1.57 14.32 -0.52
N LEU A 69 1.89 14.97 0.60
CA LEU A 69 0.97 15.82 1.37
C LEU A 69 -0.33 15.15 1.85
N LEU A 70 -0.41 13.82 1.85
CA LEU A 70 -1.56 13.07 2.34
C LEU A 70 -1.35 12.63 3.80
N TYR A 71 -2.45 12.38 4.48
CA TYR A 71 -2.43 11.72 5.79
C TYR A 71 -2.71 10.23 5.65
N ASN A 72 -2.08 9.41 6.49
CA ASN A 72 -2.35 7.98 6.57
C ASN A 72 -3.84 7.68 6.82
N SER A 73 -4.54 8.56 7.56
CA SER A 73 -5.98 8.45 7.84
C SER A 73 -6.88 8.63 6.60
N PHE A 74 -6.35 9.09 5.47
CA PHE A 74 -7.12 9.18 4.23
C PHE A 74 -7.27 7.85 3.48
N TYR A 75 -6.66 6.78 4.02
CA TYR A 75 -6.68 5.43 3.49
C TYR A 75 -7.45 4.45 4.38
N SER A 76 -8.17 4.96 5.40
CA SER A 76 -8.81 4.13 6.43
C SER A 76 -9.78 3.10 5.84
N GLN A 77 -10.60 3.49 4.86
CA GLN A 77 -11.57 2.59 4.23
C GLN A 77 -10.87 1.50 3.41
N LEU A 78 -9.77 1.81 2.71
CA LEU A 78 -8.96 0.82 2.01
C LEU A 78 -8.28 -0.15 2.99
N MET A 79 -7.71 0.37 4.07
CA MET A 79 -7.07 -0.44 5.11
C MET A 79 -8.07 -1.40 5.76
N LEU A 80 -9.27 -0.93 6.10
CA LEU A 80 -10.35 -1.75 6.67
C LEU A 80 -10.79 -2.85 5.68
N HIS A 81 -10.91 -2.53 4.38
CA HIS A 81 -11.24 -3.51 3.37
C HIS A 81 -10.17 -4.63 3.31
N VAL A 82 -8.90 -4.30 3.21
CA VAL A 82 -7.81 -5.30 3.19
C VAL A 82 -7.79 -6.11 4.48
N SER A 83 -7.98 -5.45 5.64
CA SER A 83 -8.00 -6.11 6.95
C SER A 83 -9.18 -7.07 7.09
N SER A 84 -10.31 -6.80 6.44
CA SER A 84 -11.47 -7.72 6.45
C SER A 84 -11.19 -9.09 5.80
N TYR A 85 -10.08 -9.21 5.08
CA TYR A 85 -9.59 -10.47 4.49
C TYR A 85 -8.55 -11.20 5.35
N GLY A 86 -8.24 -10.70 6.55
CA GLY A 86 -7.30 -11.34 7.46
C GLY A 86 -5.88 -10.82 7.31
N PHE A 87 -5.70 -9.54 7.09
CA PHE A 87 -4.41 -8.86 7.07
C PHE A 87 -4.35 -7.79 8.16
N ILE A 88 -3.19 -7.63 8.79
CA ILE A 88 -2.88 -6.46 9.63
C ILE A 88 -2.29 -5.40 8.71
N VAL A 89 -2.98 -4.27 8.55
CA VAL A 89 -2.53 -3.18 7.68
C VAL A 89 -2.03 -2.01 8.53
N ILE A 90 -0.78 -1.60 8.30
CA ILE A 90 -0.09 -0.56 9.08
C ILE A 90 0.21 0.61 8.15
N ALA A 91 -0.24 1.81 8.49
CA ALA A 91 0.06 3.02 7.74
C ALA A 91 0.78 4.03 8.64
N PRO A 92 2.11 4.20 8.50
CA PRO A 92 2.84 5.25 9.20
C PRO A 92 2.49 6.64 8.66
N GLN A 93 2.48 7.65 9.54
CA GLN A 93 2.53 9.05 9.12
C GLN A 93 4.00 9.44 8.95
N LEU A 94 4.53 9.30 7.74
CA LEU A 94 5.96 9.50 7.47
C LEU A 94 6.40 10.95 7.72
N TYR A 95 5.53 11.91 7.36
CA TYR A 95 5.78 13.35 7.52
C TYR A 95 4.47 14.14 7.55
N ASN A 96 4.49 15.31 8.18
CA ASN A 96 3.42 16.31 8.08
C ASN A 96 3.72 17.33 6.98
N ILE A 97 4.99 17.66 6.77
CA ILE A 97 5.49 18.52 5.69
C ILE A 97 6.56 17.71 4.96
N ALA A 98 6.37 17.51 3.65
CA ALA A 98 7.32 16.77 2.85
C ALA A 98 8.58 17.59 2.58
N GLY A 99 9.73 16.92 2.66
CA GLY A 99 11.00 17.46 2.20
C GLY A 99 11.12 17.55 0.68
N PRO A 100 12.19 18.17 0.18
CA PRO A 100 12.48 18.28 -1.26
C PRO A 100 12.88 16.94 -1.89
N ASP A 101 13.30 15.97 -1.08
CA ASP A 101 13.73 14.63 -1.46
C ASP A 101 13.00 13.56 -0.64
N THR A 102 13.26 12.28 -0.91
CA THR A 102 12.61 11.13 -0.23
C THR A 102 13.53 10.35 0.69
N MET A 103 14.71 10.88 1.05
CA MET A 103 15.66 10.17 1.90
C MET A 103 15.11 9.89 3.30
N ASP A 104 14.44 10.89 3.90
CA ASP A 104 13.84 10.73 5.24
C ASP A 104 12.70 9.71 5.25
N GLU A 105 11.89 9.65 4.18
CA GLU A 105 10.84 8.64 4.04
C GLU A 105 11.42 7.23 3.90
N ILE A 106 12.47 7.06 3.08
CA ILE A 106 13.16 5.78 2.89
C ILE A 106 13.75 5.29 4.22
N LYS A 107 14.50 6.16 4.90
CA LYS A 107 15.09 5.88 6.22
C LYS A 107 14.02 5.51 7.25
N SER A 108 13.01 6.37 7.41
CA SER A 108 11.93 6.13 8.39
C SER A 108 11.17 4.85 8.09
N THR A 109 10.96 4.50 6.81
CA THR A 109 10.30 3.24 6.42
C THR A 109 11.13 2.05 6.85
N ALA A 110 12.44 2.03 6.61
CA ALA A 110 13.32 0.95 7.05
C ALA A 110 13.34 0.81 8.58
N GLU A 111 13.46 1.93 9.31
CA GLU A 111 13.39 1.94 10.79
C GLU A 111 12.06 1.40 11.34
N ILE A 112 10.94 1.70 10.68
CA ILE A 112 9.62 1.17 11.08
C ILE A 112 9.55 -0.34 10.81
N ILE A 113 10.04 -0.80 9.66
CA ILE A 113 10.05 -2.24 9.33
C ILE A 113 10.86 -3.02 10.38
N ASP A 114 12.02 -2.54 10.80
CA ASP A 114 12.82 -3.18 11.85
C ASP A 114 12.10 -3.16 13.20
N TRP A 115 11.41 -2.05 13.52
CA TRP A 115 10.61 -1.93 14.73
C TRP A 115 9.45 -2.93 14.81
N LEU A 116 8.88 -3.37 13.68
CA LEU A 116 7.74 -4.32 13.67
C LEU A 116 8.01 -5.57 14.49
N SER A 117 9.21 -6.11 14.41
CA SER A 117 9.60 -7.35 15.09
C SER A 117 9.63 -7.22 16.63
N VAL A 118 9.92 -6.04 17.13
CA VAL A 118 10.08 -5.78 18.58
C VAL A 118 8.89 -5.05 19.20
N GLY A 119 8.12 -4.32 18.40
CA GLY A 119 7.09 -3.42 18.92
C GLY A 119 5.66 -3.78 18.57
N LEU A 120 5.37 -4.19 17.33
CA LEU A 120 4.01 -4.30 16.81
C LEU A 120 3.06 -5.12 17.68
N ASN A 121 3.49 -6.31 18.10
CA ASN A 121 2.65 -7.24 18.88
C ASN A 121 2.12 -6.65 20.19
N HIS A 122 2.78 -5.63 20.74
CA HIS A 122 2.36 -5.01 22.01
C HIS A 122 1.19 -4.04 21.85
N PHE A 123 0.90 -3.59 20.63
CA PHE A 123 -0.17 -2.63 20.33
C PHE A 123 -1.39 -3.28 19.69
N LEU A 124 -1.30 -4.56 19.33
CA LEU A 124 -2.41 -5.34 18.77
C LEU A 124 -3.32 -5.90 19.88
N PRO A 125 -4.59 -6.24 19.57
CA PRO A 125 -5.44 -6.97 20.48
C PRO A 125 -4.76 -8.27 20.95
N PRO A 126 -5.00 -8.73 22.20
CA PRO A 126 -4.28 -9.86 22.80
C PRO A 126 -4.39 -11.18 22.00
N GLN A 127 -5.50 -11.36 21.29
CA GLN A 127 -5.81 -12.54 20.51
C GLN A 127 -5.26 -12.47 19.07
N VAL A 128 -4.69 -11.32 18.66
CA VAL A 128 -4.15 -11.11 17.31
C VAL A 128 -2.64 -11.20 17.35
N THR A 129 -2.07 -12.01 16.48
CA THR A 129 -0.61 -12.21 16.35
C THR A 129 -0.16 -11.81 14.93
N PRO A 130 0.86 -10.94 14.78
CA PRO A 130 1.39 -10.60 13.46
C PRO A 130 2.30 -11.71 12.93
N ASN A 131 2.07 -12.16 11.70
CA ASN A 131 2.97 -13.04 10.97
C ASN A 131 3.93 -12.22 10.10
N LEU A 132 5.09 -11.90 10.64
CA LEU A 132 6.10 -11.11 9.95
C LEU A 132 6.88 -11.91 8.88
N SER A 133 6.74 -13.23 8.83
CA SER A 133 7.30 -14.02 7.72
C SER A 133 6.52 -13.81 6.41
N LYS A 134 5.30 -13.28 6.51
CA LYS A 134 4.39 -12.91 5.44
C LYS A 134 4.17 -11.40 5.43
N PHE A 135 5.24 -10.65 5.14
CA PHE A 135 5.23 -9.19 5.17
C PHE A 135 5.22 -8.59 3.76
N ALA A 136 4.22 -7.74 3.46
CA ALA A 136 4.14 -6.99 2.22
C ALA A 136 4.37 -5.49 2.45
N LEU A 137 5.09 -4.86 1.53
CA LEU A 137 5.29 -3.41 1.50
C LEU A 137 4.48 -2.81 0.35
N THR A 138 3.63 -1.85 0.68
CA THR A 138 2.80 -1.16 -0.29
C THR A 138 2.95 0.35 -0.16
N GLY A 139 2.73 1.08 -1.26
CA GLY A 139 2.74 2.54 -1.20
C GLY A 139 2.00 3.19 -2.36
N HIS A 140 1.42 4.34 -2.09
CA HIS A 140 0.73 5.17 -3.07
C HIS A 140 1.58 6.37 -3.48
N SER A 141 1.64 6.68 -4.80
CA SER A 141 2.30 7.88 -5.29
C SER A 141 3.79 7.96 -4.86
N ARG A 142 4.20 9.04 -4.19
CA ARG A 142 5.51 9.21 -3.56
C ARG A 142 5.82 8.08 -2.54
N GLY A 143 4.81 7.59 -1.81
CA GLY A 143 4.95 6.42 -0.95
C GLY A 143 5.21 5.13 -1.74
N GLY A 144 4.66 5.01 -2.95
CA GLY A 144 4.97 3.92 -3.87
C GLY A 144 6.43 3.94 -4.31
N LYS A 145 6.94 5.10 -4.73
CA LYS A 145 8.37 5.30 -5.00
C LYS A 145 9.23 4.89 -3.79
N THR A 146 8.85 5.34 -2.58
CA THR A 146 9.57 5.00 -1.34
C THR A 146 9.57 3.50 -1.09
N ALA A 147 8.43 2.81 -1.30
CA ALA A 147 8.34 1.36 -1.16
C ALA A 147 9.30 0.63 -2.12
N PHE A 148 9.36 1.04 -3.38
CA PHE A 148 10.32 0.48 -4.35
C PHE A 148 11.77 0.76 -3.95
N ALA A 149 12.10 1.96 -3.48
CA ALA A 149 13.45 2.32 -3.03
C ALA A 149 13.93 1.41 -1.89
N VAL A 150 13.07 1.15 -0.90
CA VAL A 150 13.35 0.26 0.24
C VAL A 150 13.48 -1.18 -0.20
N ALA A 151 12.53 -1.70 -1.02
CA ALA A 151 12.56 -3.07 -1.51
C ALA A 151 13.79 -3.36 -2.37
N LEU A 152 14.26 -2.39 -3.15
CA LEU A 152 15.48 -2.45 -3.95
C LEU A 152 16.76 -2.30 -3.12
N LYS A 153 16.65 -2.09 -1.79
CA LYS A 153 17.79 -1.84 -0.88
C LYS A 153 18.67 -0.68 -1.36
N LYS A 154 18.07 0.32 -2.01
CA LYS A 154 18.77 1.48 -2.54
C LYS A 154 19.12 2.47 -1.41
N PHE A 155 20.16 3.26 -1.65
CA PHE A 155 20.54 4.40 -0.82
C PHE A 155 21.04 4.07 0.61
N GLY A 156 21.53 2.85 0.82
CA GLY A 156 22.16 2.43 2.08
C GLY A 156 21.18 2.09 3.22
N TYR A 157 19.88 2.06 2.95
CA TYR A 157 18.88 1.62 3.91
C TYR A 157 18.32 0.25 3.53
N SER A 158 18.41 -0.69 4.45
CA SER A 158 17.85 -2.03 4.34
C SER A 158 17.30 -2.44 5.69
N SER A 159 16.29 -3.30 5.70
CA SER A 159 15.73 -3.92 6.90
C SER A 159 16.15 -5.39 6.96
N GLU A 160 16.28 -5.92 8.17
CA GLU A 160 16.49 -7.36 8.41
C GLU A 160 15.23 -8.18 8.08
N LEU A 161 14.05 -7.55 8.19
CA LEU A 161 12.79 -8.21 7.87
C LEU A 161 12.64 -8.37 6.34
N LYS A 162 12.44 -9.62 5.90
CA LYS A 162 12.25 -9.91 4.49
C LYS A 162 10.90 -9.38 3.99
N ILE A 163 10.91 -8.58 2.93
CA ILE A 163 9.70 -8.19 2.19
C ILE A 163 9.31 -9.36 1.27
N SER A 164 8.11 -9.90 1.45
CA SER A 164 7.60 -11.07 0.70
C SER A 164 6.82 -10.68 -0.54
N ALA A 165 6.29 -9.45 -0.60
CA ALA A 165 5.57 -8.91 -1.75
C ALA A 165 5.66 -7.37 -1.77
N LEU A 166 5.70 -6.78 -2.97
CA LEU A 166 5.78 -5.33 -3.17
C LEU A 166 4.59 -4.84 -3.99
N ILE A 167 3.95 -3.74 -3.53
CA ILE A 167 2.79 -3.18 -4.21
C ILE A 167 2.98 -1.68 -4.41
N GLY A 168 2.92 -1.21 -5.66
CA GLY A 168 2.87 0.20 -6.02
C GLY A 168 1.49 0.60 -6.51
N VAL A 169 0.78 1.45 -5.75
CA VAL A 169 -0.48 2.03 -6.20
C VAL A 169 -0.19 3.41 -6.78
N ASP A 170 -0.31 3.49 -8.09
CA ASP A 170 0.00 4.67 -8.90
C ASP A 170 1.32 5.36 -8.47
N PRO A 171 2.45 4.59 -8.39
CA PRO A 171 3.73 5.10 -7.90
C PRO A 171 4.23 6.22 -8.79
N VAL A 172 4.87 7.26 -8.20
CA VAL A 172 5.34 8.44 -8.94
C VAL A 172 6.74 8.83 -8.50
N ASP A 173 7.68 8.90 -9.42
CA ASP A 173 9.09 9.30 -9.19
C ASP A 173 9.39 10.73 -9.68
N GLY A 174 8.56 11.70 -9.31
CA GLY A 174 8.79 13.10 -9.63
C GLY A 174 7.80 13.70 -10.62
N THR A 175 8.23 14.75 -11.36
CA THR A 175 7.34 15.53 -12.22
C THR A 175 7.54 15.28 -13.72
N GLY A 176 8.45 14.39 -14.08
CA GLY A 176 8.76 14.01 -15.46
C GLY A 176 10.15 13.42 -15.59
N LYS A 177 10.43 12.81 -16.75
CA LYS A 177 11.76 12.25 -17.08
C LYS A 177 12.83 13.34 -16.96
N GLY A 178 13.90 13.06 -16.19
CA GLY A 178 14.95 14.03 -15.85
C GLY A 178 14.56 15.06 -14.78
N LYS A 179 13.33 14.98 -14.22
CA LYS A 179 12.84 15.77 -13.10
C LYS A 179 12.31 14.87 -11.98
N GLN A 180 13.00 13.77 -11.75
CA GLN A 180 12.70 12.83 -10.68
C GLN A 180 12.94 13.48 -9.32
N THR A 181 12.11 13.12 -8.33
CA THR A 181 12.37 13.56 -6.95
C THR A 181 13.61 12.84 -6.42
N PRO A 182 14.61 13.55 -5.89
CA PRO A 182 15.80 12.89 -5.33
C PRO A 182 15.47 11.97 -4.14
N PRO A 183 16.23 10.87 -3.99
CA PRO A 183 17.05 10.23 -4.99
C PRO A 183 16.18 9.49 -6.03
N PRO A 184 16.54 9.48 -7.31
CA PRO A 184 15.75 8.84 -8.36
C PRO A 184 15.73 7.32 -8.18
N VAL A 185 14.56 6.70 -8.37
CA VAL A 185 14.38 5.24 -8.33
C VAL A 185 14.39 4.65 -9.72
N LEU A 186 13.62 5.25 -10.64
CA LEU A 186 13.57 4.83 -12.04
C LEU A 186 14.89 5.03 -12.75
N THR A 187 15.30 4.04 -13.53
CA THR A 187 16.53 4.03 -14.33
C THR A 187 16.24 4.15 -15.83
N TYR A 188 15.00 3.91 -16.24
CA TYR A 188 14.53 3.81 -17.63
C TYR A 188 15.15 2.65 -18.42
N GLU A 189 15.62 1.63 -17.69
CA GLU A 189 16.11 0.38 -18.27
C GLU A 189 15.10 -0.73 -17.98
N PRO A 190 14.51 -1.37 -18.99
CA PRO A 190 13.55 -2.45 -18.77
C PRO A 190 14.14 -3.59 -17.94
N ASN A 191 13.36 -4.10 -16.98
CA ASN A 191 13.74 -5.20 -16.09
C ASN A 191 14.99 -4.91 -15.21
N SER A 192 15.28 -3.65 -14.93
CA SER A 192 16.43 -3.23 -14.12
C SER A 192 16.22 -3.41 -12.61
N PHE A 193 14.99 -3.55 -12.14
CA PHE A 193 14.69 -3.75 -10.73
C PHE A 193 15.02 -5.17 -10.30
N ASN A 194 16.17 -5.32 -9.65
CA ASN A 194 16.56 -6.61 -9.05
C ASN A 194 15.84 -6.80 -7.69
N LEU A 195 14.70 -7.44 -7.71
CA LEU A 195 13.85 -7.72 -6.54
C LEU A 195 13.91 -9.20 -6.10
N GLU A 196 14.95 -9.94 -6.53
CA GLU A 196 15.19 -11.33 -6.09
C GLU A 196 13.95 -12.25 -6.26
N LYS A 197 13.22 -12.10 -7.38
CA LYS A 197 11.94 -12.80 -7.67
C LYS A 197 10.79 -12.49 -6.70
N MET A 198 10.88 -11.40 -5.94
CA MET A 198 9.76 -10.91 -5.14
C MET A 198 8.58 -10.59 -6.06
N PRO A 199 7.37 -11.10 -5.77
CA PRO A 199 6.18 -10.74 -6.55
C PRO A 199 5.88 -9.24 -6.41
N VAL A 200 5.56 -8.62 -7.54
CA VAL A 200 5.25 -7.19 -7.62
C VAL A 200 3.87 -6.96 -8.22
N LEU A 201 3.11 -6.07 -7.61
CA LEU A 201 1.87 -5.53 -8.16
C LEU A 201 2.02 -4.04 -8.39
N VAL A 202 1.69 -3.58 -9.60
CA VAL A 202 1.59 -2.16 -9.93
C VAL A 202 0.18 -1.86 -10.39
N ILE A 203 -0.50 -0.92 -9.74
CA ILE A 203 -1.83 -0.45 -10.13
C ILE A 203 -1.71 1.00 -10.56
N GLY A 204 -2.23 1.34 -11.75
CA GLY A 204 -2.26 2.69 -12.28
C GLY A 204 -3.67 3.27 -12.37
N SER A 205 -3.74 4.58 -12.51
CA SER A 205 -4.98 5.34 -12.75
C SER A 205 -5.01 5.90 -14.17
N GLY A 206 -6.09 5.64 -14.93
CA GLY A 206 -6.23 6.06 -16.34
C GLY A 206 -6.28 7.58 -16.53
N LEU A 207 -6.69 8.33 -15.50
CA LEU A 207 -6.72 9.80 -15.53
C LEU A 207 -5.49 10.44 -14.87
N GLY A 208 -4.56 9.65 -14.29
CA GLY A 208 -3.41 10.16 -13.55
C GLY A 208 -2.47 11.02 -14.38
N GLU A 209 -2.34 10.72 -15.68
CA GLU A 209 -1.52 11.45 -16.65
C GLU A 209 -2.18 12.74 -17.16
N LEU A 210 -3.44 12.98 -16.82
CA LEU A 210 -4.18 14.15 -17.28
C LEU A 210 -4.14 15.28 -16.23
N ALA A 211 -3.77 16.48 -16.68
CA ALA A 211 -3.90 17.66 -15.87
C ALA A 211 -5.39 17.98 -15.65
N ARG A 212 -5.77 18.34 -14.43
CA ARG A 212 -7.13 18.79 -14.13
C ARG A 212 -7.46 20.11 -14.81
N ASN A 213 -6.48 20.99 -14.87
CA ASN A 213 -6.56 22.29 -15.56
C ASN A 213 -5.13 22.76 -15.91
N PRO A 214 -4.97 23.79 -16.75
CA PRO A 214 -3.64 24.25 -17.20
C PRO A 214 -2.69 24.76 -16.09
N LEU A 215 -3.21 25.04 -14.89
CA LEU A 215 -2.43 25.60 -13.77
C LEU A 215 -1.78 24.52 -12.91
N PHE A 216 -2.26 23.28 -12.98
CA PHE A 216 -1.73 22.17 -12.20
C PHE A 216 -1.20 21.07 -13.11
N PRO A 217 0.02 20.56 -12.89
CA PRO A 217 0.53 19.44 -13.64
C PRO A 217 -0.28 18.16 -13.35
N PRO A 218 -0.20 17.12 -14.20
CA PRO A 218 -0.72 15.79 -13.89
C PRO A 218 -0.19 15.28 -12.55
N CYS A 219 -0.99 14.52 -11.82
CA CYS A 219 -0.57 13.96 -10.52
C CYS A 219 0.27 12.68 -10.64
N ALA A 220 0.14 11.96 -11.75
CA ALA A 220 0.99 10.84 -12.12
C ALA A 220 1.54 11.04 -13.54
N PRO A 221 2.51 11.97 -13.74
CA PRO A 221 2.97 12.36 -15.07
C PRO A 221 3.57 11.19 -15.84
N THR A 222 3.35 11.17 -17.16
CA THR A 222 4.00 10.24 -18.08
C THR A 222 5.53 10.29 -17.92
N GLY A 223 6.17 9.15 -17.98
CA GLY A 223 7.62 9.01 -17.87
C GLY A 223 8.15 8.90 -16.45
N VAL A 224 7.29 8.96 -15.41
CA VAL A 224 7.67 8.78 -14.00
C VAL A 224 6.60 8.09 -13.17
N ASN A 225 5.65 7.39 -13.80
CA ASN A 225 4.48 6.81 -13.15
C ASN A 225 4.48 5.27 -13.17
N HIS A 226 3.33 4.69 -12.91
CA HIS A 226 3.13 3.24 -12.81
C HIS A 226 3.65 2.44 -14.01
N ARG A 227 3.66 3.01 -15.23
CA ARG A 227 4.13 2.32 -16.44
C ARG A 227 5.63 2.07 -16.38
N GLU A 228 6.41 3.09 -16.05
CA GLU A 228 7.86 2.99 -15.92
C GLU A 228 8.23 2.04 -14.77
N PHE A 229 7.54 2.14 -13.62
CA PHE A 229 7.78 1.20 -12.52
C PHE A 229 7.53 -0.25 -12.94
N PHE A 230 6.42 -0.53 -13.65
CA PHE A 230 6.15 -1.89 -14.13
C PHE A 230 7.16 -2.33 -15.20
N GLN A 231 7.54 -1.45 -16.12
CA GLN A 231 8.53 -1.78 -17.17
C GLN A 231 9.88 -2.20 -16.59
N GLU A 232 10.31 -1.58 -15.49
CA GLU A 232 11.56 -1.90 -14.82
C GLU A 232 11.46 -3.14 -13.91
N CYS A 233 10.27 -3.62 -13.55
CA CYS A 233 10.11 -4.86 -12.81
C CYS A 233 10.51 -6.08 -13.65
N GLN A 234 11.14 -7.06 -12.99
CA GLN A 234 11.25 -8.43 -13.45
C GLN A 234 10.00 -9.23 -13.06
N GLY A 235 9.83 -10.45 -13.56
CA GLY A 235 8.74 -11.33 -13.09
C GLY A 235 9.04 -11.99 -11.73
N PRO A 236 8.00 -12.38 -10.98
CA PRO A 236 6.59 -12.24 -11.29
C PRO A 236 6.06 -10.81 -11.01
N ALA A 237 5.49 -10.16 -12.00
CA ALA A 237 4.95 -8.82 -11.86
C ALA A 237 3.60 -8.66 -12.57
N TRP A 238 2.69 -7.94 -11.92
CA TRP A 238 1.32 -7.69 -12.36
C TRP A 238 1.08 -6.20 -12.52
N HIS A 239 0.38 -5.82 -13.58
CA HIS A 239 0.02 -4.43 -13.85
C HIS A 239 -1.45 -4.33 -14.23
N PHE A 240 -2.17 -3.41 -13.57
CA PHE A 240 -3.55 -3.09 -13.84
C PHE A 240 -3.72 -1.58 -13.93
N VAL A 241 -4.52 -1.10 -14.86
CA VAL A 241 -4.89 0.32 -14.96
C VAL A 241 -6.40 0.46 -14.92
N ALA A 242 -6.91 1.21 -13.94
CA ALA A 242 -8.33 1.53 -13.82
C ALA A 242 -8.70 2.67 -14.77
N LYS A 243 -9.60 2.40 -15.74
CA LYS A 243 -10.13 3.40 -16.65
C LYS A 243 -11.00 4.41 -15.91
N ASP A 244 -10.99 5.65 -16.35
CA ASP A 244 -11.85 6.75 -15.88
C ASP A 244 -11.69 7.15 -14.40
N TYR A 245 -10.60 6.69 -13.74
CA TYR A 245 -10.26 7.05 -12.38
C TYR A 245 -8.91 7.75 -12.28
N GLY A 246 -8.81 8.66 -11.32
CA GLY A 246 -7.62 9.49 -11.11
C GLY A 246 -6.78 9.05 -9.92
N HIS A 247 -5.63 9.70 -9.82
CA HIS A 247 -4.57 9.44 -8.84
C HIS A 247 -5.03 9.40 -7.38
N LEU A 248 -6.04 10.22 -7.00
CA LEU A 248 -6.52 10.35 -5.63
C LEU A 248 -7.88 9.65 -5.37
N ASP A 249 -8.44 8.93 -6.35
CA ASP A 249 -9.76 8.32 -6.23
C ASP A 249 -9.77 7.05 -5.34
N MET A 250 -8.59 6.58 -4.92
CA MET A 250 -8.46 5.52 -3.93
C MET A 250 -8.66 5.97 -2.48
N LEU A 251 -8.64 7.28 -2.23
CA LEU A 251 -8.76 7.83 -0.88
C LEU A 251 -10.18 7.68 -0.32
N ASP A 252 -10.32 7.86 0.98
CA ASP A 252 -11.60 7.84 1.68
C ASP A 252 -12.59 8.87 1.12
N ASP A 253 -13.88 8.57 1.20
CA ASP A 253 -14.94 9.46 0.70
C ASP A 253 -15.04 10.77 1.50
N ASP A 254 -14.67 10.75 2.79
CA ASP A 254 -14.70 11.92 3.67
C ASP A 254 -13.29 12.22 4.22
N THR A 255 -12.43 12.75 3.37
CA THR A 255 -11.11 13.23 3.79
C THR A 255 -11.21 14.59 4.46
N LYS A 256 -10.79 14.68 5.75
CA LYS A 256 -10.97 15.88 6.59
C LYS A 256 -9.89 16.95 6.40
N GLY A 257 -10.23 18.18 6.78
CA GLY A 257 -9.34 19.33 6.78
C GLY A 257 -9.05 19.91 5.40
N LEU A 258 -8.17 20.93 5.35
CA LEU A 258 -7.81 21.60 4.09
C LEU A 258 -7.16 20.66 3.09
N ARG A 259 -6.27 19.78 3.54
CA ARG A 259 -5.61 18.77 2.68
C ARG A 259 -6.61 17.74 2.14
N GLY A 260 -7.57 17.33 2.96
CA GLY A 260 -8.64 16.44 2.50
C GLY A 260 -9.47 17.08 1.40
N LYS A 261 -9.89 18.34 1.59
CA LYS A 261 -10.61 19.11 0.56
C LYS A 261 -9.76 19.31 -0.70
N SER A 262 -8.47 19.62 -0.57
CA SER A 262 -7.58 19.80 -1.72
C SER A 262 -7.43 18.54 -2.56
N SER A 263 -7.56 17.33 -1.96
CA SER A 263 -7.50 16.07 -2.70
C SER A 263 -8.59 15.91 -3.77
N TYR A 264 -9.69 16.66 -3.65
CA TYR A 264 -10.73 16.70 -4.69
C TYR A 264 -10.45 17.73 -5.81
N CYS A 265 -9.47 18.61 -5.59
CA CYS A 265 -9.24 19.76 -6.46
C CYS A 265 -7.90 19.74 -7.21
N LEU A 266 -6.91 19.00 -6.73
CA LEU A 266 -5.55 19.01 -7.28
C LEU A 266 -5.40 18.14 -8.51
N CYS A 267 -5.93 16.92 -8.48
CA CYS A 267 -5.79 15.94 -9.55
C CYS A 267 -7.04 15.87 -10.42
N LYS A 268 -6.90 15.32 -11.61
CA LYS A 268 -8.05 14.87 -12.40
C LYS A 268 -8.62 13.61 -11.72
N ASN A 269 -9.89 13.66 -11.34
CA ASN A 269 -10.60 12.59 -10.65
C ASN A 269 -11.72 12.03 -11.55
N GLY A 270 -12.15 10.79 -11.27
CA GLY A 270 -13.38 10.21 -11.75
C GLY A 270 -14.61 10.77 -11.02
N GLU A 271 -15.75 10.12 -11.19
CA GLU A 271 -17.03 10.58 -10.61
C GLU A 271 -17.11 10.29 -9.11
N GLU A 272 -16.78 9.07 -8.69
CA GLU A 272 -16.86 8.60 -7.31
C GLU A 272 -15.58 7.85 -6.89
N ARG A 273 -15.18 7.97 -5.63
CA ARG A 273 -13.99 7.26 -5.09
C ARG A 273 -14.23 5.80 -4.76
N LYS A 274 -15.43 5.45 -4.32
CA LYS A 274 -15.75 4.12 -3.82
C LYS A 274 -15.48 2.98 -4.80
N PRO A 275 -15.84 3.05 -6.11
CA PRO A 275 -15.51 1.99 -7.06
C PRO A 275 -13.99 1.80 -7.23
N MET A 276 -13.22 2.90 -7.36
CA MET A 276 -11.76 2.83 -7.47
C MET A 276 -11.12 2.24 -6.21
N ARG A 277 -11.55 2.67 -5.04
CA ARG A 277 -11.05 2.13 -3.76
C ARG A 277 -11.36 0.64 -3.61
N ARG A 278 -12.56 0.19 -4.01
CA ARG A 278 -12.91 -1.24 -4.03
C ARG A 278 -12.11 -2.01 -5.06
N PHE A 279 -11.86 -1.43 -6.22
CA PHE A 279 -11.00 -2.04 -7.23
C PHE A 279 -9.59 -2.26 -6.68
N ILE A 280 -8.95 -1.21 -6.16
CA ILE A 280 -7.62 -1.32 -5.59
C ILE A 280 -7.59 -2.33 -4.43
N GLY A 281 -8.55 -2.25 -3.50
CA GLY A 281 -8.65 -3.19 -2.39
C GLY A 281 -8.79 -4.63 -2.85
N GLY A 282 -9.66 -4.90 -3.83
CA GLY A 282 -9.88 -6.23 -4.38
C GLY A 282 -8.67 -6.80 -5.11
N ILE A 283 -8.00 -5.99 -5.94
CA ILE A 283 -6.76 -6.42 -6.63
C ILE A 283 -5.64 -6.68 -5.61
N VAL A 284 -5.45 -5.78 -4.63
CA VAL A 284 -4.47 -5.95 -3.55
C VAL A 284 -4.73 -7.22 -2.75
N VAL A 285 -5.96 -7.45 -2.33
CA VAL A 285 -6.35 -8.67 -1.59
C VAL A 285 -6.10 -9.92 -2.43
N SER A 286 -6.54 -9.95 -3.70
CA SER A 286 -6.33 -11.10 -4.59
C SER A 286 -4.85 -11.42 -4.79
N PHE A 287 -4.02 -10.38 -4.92
CA PHE A 287 -2.57 -10.53 -5.04
C PHE A 287 -1.93 -11.04 -3.73
N LEU A 288 -2.30 -10.46 -2.58
CA LEU A 288 -1.78 -10.88 -1.28
C LEU A 288 -2.19 -12.32 -0.93
N MET A 289 -3.43 -12.71 -1.22
CA MET A 289 -3.90 -14.09 -1.05
C MET A 289 -3.09 -15.06 -1.91
N ALA A 290 -2.83 -14.72 -3.17
CA ALA A 290 -2.04 -15.56 -4.08
C ALA A 290 -0.59 -15.76 -3.62
N TYR A 291 0.07 -14.71 -3.13
CA TYR A 291 1.51 -14.76 -2.86
C TYR A 291 1.89 -14.91 -1.37
N LEU A 292 0.98 -14.64 -0.44
CA LEU A 292 1.21 -14.80 0.98
C LEU A 292 0.41 -15.96 1.60
N GLU A 293 -0.72 -16.35 0.98
CA GLU A 293 -1.63 -17.37 1.51
C GLU A 293 -1.84 -18.56 0.56
N ASP A 294 -1.09 -18.63 -0.54
CA ASP A 294 -1.15 -19.69 -1.55
C ASP A 294 -2.57 -19.93 -2.14
N ASP A 295 -3.42 -18.87 -2.17
CA ASP A 295 -4.77 -18.88 -2.73
C ASP A 295 -4.86 -17.89 -3.90
N ASP A 296 -4.59 -18.38 -5.11
CA ASP A 296 -4.56 -17.58 -6.34
C ASP A 296 -5.91 -17.52 -7.08
N CYS A 297 -6.95 -18.17 -6.56
CA CYS A 297 -8.23 -18.33 -7.24
C CYS A 297 -8.84 -17.02 -7.74
N GLU A 298 -8.88 -15.98 -6.90
CA GLU A 298 -9.47 -14.69 -7.29
C GLU A 298 -8.59 -13.95 -8.29
N LEU A 299 -7.27 -13.96 -8.09
CA LEU A 299 -6.32 -13.32 -9.00
C LEU A 299 -6.37 -13.94 -10.40
N MET A 300 -6.50 -15.27 -10.50
CA MET A 300 -6.62 -15.97 -11.77
C MET A 300 -7.97 -15.67 -12.46
N LYS A 301 -9.07 -15.61 -11.74
CA LYS A 301 -10.37 -15.20 -12.31
C LYS A 301 -10.32 -13.79 -12.89
N ILE A 302 -9.66 -12.85 -12.20
CA ILE A 302 -9.50 -11.48 -12.70
C ILE A 302 -8.65 -11.50 -13.96
N LYS A 303 -7.51 -12.21 -13.96
CA LYS A 303 -6.63 -12.38 -15.11
C LYS A 303 -7.36 -12.93 -16.34
N ASP A 304 -8.20 -13.94 -16.15
CA ASP A 304 -8.90 -14.63 -17.23
C ASP A 304 -10.17 -13.87 -17.70
N GLY A 305 -10.46 -12.70 -17.11
CA GLY A 305 -11.64 -11.89 -17.41
C GLY A 305 -12.97 -12.52 -16.97
N CYS A 306 -12.91 -13.53 -16.10
CA CYS A 306 -14.06 -14.29 -15.64
C CYS A 306 -14.68 -13.75 -14.33
N HIS A 307 -14.17 -12.64 -13.79
CA HIS A 307 -14.63 -12.07 -12.53
C HIS A 307 -15.71 -11.01 -12.75
N GLU A 308 -16.98 -11.38 -12.52
CA GLU A 308 -18.14 -10.50 -12.73
C GLU A 308 -18.23 -9.32 -11.74
N GLY A 309 -17.48 -9.34 -10.65
CA GLY A 309 -17.56 -8.35 -9.57
C GLY A 309 -16.57 -7.19 -9.64
N VAL A 310 -15.77 -7.08 -10.71
CA VAL A 310 -14.80 -5.97 -10.87
C VAL A 310 -15.55 -4.65 -11.00
N PRO A 311 -15.37 -3.68 -10.07
CA PRO A 311 -16.22 -2.48 -9.99
C PRO A 311 -15.86 -1.39 -11.00
N VAL A 312 -14.77 -1.55 -11.75
CA VAL A 312 -14.28 -0.58 -12.74
C VAL A 312 -13.89 -1.28 -14.04
N GLU A 313 -13.89 -0.57 -15.15
CA GLU A 313 -13.30 -1.05 -16.41
C GLU A 313 -11.76 -1.05 -16.29
N ILE A 314 -11.14 -2.19 -16.60
CA ILE A 314 -9.68 -2.31 -16.65
C ILE A 314 -9.23 -1.84 -18.04
N GLN A 315 -8.51 -0.73 -18.09
CA GLN A 315 -7.97 -0.16 -19.33
C GLN A 315 -6.77 -0.94 -19.85
N GLU A 316 -5.89 -1.38 -18.94
CA GLU A 316 -4.67 -2.12 -19.27
C GLU A 316 -4.46 -3.21 -18.23
N PHE A 317 -3.99 -4.35 -18.73
CA PHE A 317 -3.61 -5.48 -17.92
C PHE A 317 -2.41 -6.19 -18.52
N GLU A 318 -1.35 -6.34 -17.75
CA GLU A 318 -0.13 -7.03 -18.16
C GLU A 318 0.43 -7.89 -17.03
N VAL A 319 1.07 -9.03 -17.38
CA VAL A 319 1.75 -9.91 -16.42
C VAL A 319 3.10 -10.32 -16.99
N LYS A 320 4.14 -10.15 -16.19
CA LYS A 320 5.48 -10.74 -16.40
C LYS A 320 5.60 -11.99 -15.52
N LYS A 321 6.08 -13.09 -16.12
CA LYS A 321 6.28 -14.39 -15.43
C LYS A 321 7.67 -14.49 -14.82
#